data_e04116f683b43a367b54da961b215316
#
_entry.id   e04116f683b43a367b54da961b215316
#
_cell.length_a   1.000
_cell.length_b   1.000
_cell.length_c   1.000
_cell.angle_alpha   90.00
_cell.angle_beta   90.00
_cell.angle_gamma   90.00
#
_symmetry.space_group_name_H-M   'P 1'
#
loop_
_entity.id
_entity.type
_entity.pdbx_description
1 polymer ?
#
loop_
_entity_poly.entity_id
_entity_poly.type
_entity_poly.pdbx_seq_one_letter_code
_entity_poly.pdbx_strand_id
1 'polypeptide(L)'
;MGRYTKQDVIDLVRENDVEFIRLQFSDLFGTMKNVAITARQLEKALDNKCTFDGSSVDGFVRIEESDMYLYPDLDSFAIFPWNAGGNRVARLICDVYGQDGLPFAGDPRNVLKRVMVECQKMGYKFNVGPECEFFLFHTDEEGRPTTVSHEKAGYFDVAPLDLGESARRDMILNLEDMGFEIEASHHEVAPAQHEIDFKYDNALRTADNILTFKFIVKYIAKRHGLYASFMPKPITGVDGSGMHLNMSLWKNGKNIFADSKNELGISDEAFYFMAGVMEHANEMCLITNPLVNSYKRIVPGYEAPVDVSWSPSNRSPLIRVPAARGSGTRLEFRSPDSAANPYLALAVSLAAGLDG
;
A
#
# COMPACT_ATOMS: atom_id res chain seq x y z
N MET A 1 4.24 -13.90 -18.55
CA MET A 1 4.89 -12.91 -19.38
C MET A 1 4.55 -11.57 -18.79
N GLY A 2 5.49 -10.64 -18.63
CA GLY A 2 5.20 -9.28 -18.16
C GLY A 2 4.31 -8.53 -19.15
N ARG A 3 3.67 -7.48 -18.67
CA ARG A 3 2.78 -6.60 -19.45
C ARG A 3 3.55 -5.84 -20.53
N TYR A 4 4.79 -5.40 -20.21
CA TYR A 4 5.62 -4.57 -21.07
C TYR A 4 7.02 -5.18 -21.29
N THR A 5 7.54 -5.03 -22.50
CA THR A 5 8.95 -5.20 -22.84
C THR A 5 9.71 -3.87 -22.72
N LYS A 6 11.03 -3.89 -22.76
CA LYS A 6 11.85 -2.65 -22.81
C LYS A 6 11.43 -1.75 -23.99
N GLN A 7 11.17 -2.36 -25.15
CA GLN A 7 10.77 -1.62 -26.34
C GLN A 7 9.40 -0.95 -26.15
N ASP A 8 8.43 -1.65 -25.55
CA ASP A 8 7.12 -1.07 -25.26
C ASP A 8 7.23 0.18 -24.38
N VAL A 9 8.08 0.15 -23.33
CA VAL A 9 8.30 1.31 -22.46
C VAL A 9 8.95 2.47 -23.23
N ILE A 10 9.92 2.20 -24.11
CA ILE A 10 10.58 3.22 -24.95
C ILE A 10 9.55 3.86 -25.89
N ASP A 11 8.72 3.05 -26.52
CA ASP A 11 7.71 3.53 -27.48
C ASP A 11 6.62 4.35 -26.73
N LEU A 12 6.14 3.88 -25.58
CA LEU A 12 5.18 4.62 -24.74
C LEU A 12 5.75 5.98 -24.27
N VAL A 13 7.02 6.04 -23.89
CA VAL A 13 7.68 7.30 -23.51
C VAL A 13 7.70 8.29 -24.69
N ARG A 14 8.02 7.79 -25.91
CA ARG A 14 8.07 8.60 -27.12
C ARG A 14 6.67 9.05 -27.58
N GLU A 15 5.71 8.13 -27.66
CA GLU A 15 4.34 8.39 -28.12
C GLU A 15 3.58 9.38 -27.22
N ASN A 16 3.94 9.42 -25.94
CA ASN A 16 3.30 10.29 -24.96
C ASN A 16 4.10 11.54 -24.62
N ASP A 17 5.17 11.87 -25.34
CA ASP A 17 6.03 13.04 -25.09
C ASP A 17 6.50 13.13 -23.63
N VAL A 18 6.90 11.99 -23.05
CA VAL A 18 7.44 11.95 -21.68
C VAL A 18 8.85 12.52 -21.67
N GLU A 19 9.09 13.52 -20.82
CA GLU A 19 10.41 14.18 -20.71
C GLU A 19 11.20 13.69 -19.50
N PHE A 20 10.52 13.32 -18.42
CA PHE A 20 11.14 12.86 -17.18
C PHE A 20 10.58 11.53 -16.74
N ILE A 21 11.45 10.66 -16.22
CA ILE A 21 11.07 9.38 -15.62
C ILE A 21 11.56 9.36 -14.17
N ARG A 22 10.67 9.02 -13.25
CA ARG A 22 10.99 8.81 -11.85
C ARG A 22 11.23 7.34 -11.59
N LEU A 23 12.47 6.99 -11.24
CA LEU A 23 12.83 5.68 -10.76
C LEU A 23 12.51 5.64 -9.27
N GLN A 24 11.41 4.98 -8.90
CA GLN A 24 10.83 5.00 -7.55
C GLN A 24 11.19 3.73 -6.79
N PHE A 25 11.49 3.87 -5.50
CA PHE A 25 11.70 2.77 -4.56
C PHE A 25 11.27 3.23 -3.15
N SER A 26 11.33 2.39 -2.14
CA SER A 26 10.99 2.78 -0.78
C SER A 26 12.16 2.57 0.17
N ASP A 27 12.23 3.39 1.23
CA ASP A 27 13.09 3.11 2.38
C ASP A 27 12.45 2.08 3.33
N LEU A 28 13.13 1.76 4.43
CA LEU A 28 12.66 0.80 5.44
C LEU A 28 11.30 1.22 6.04
N PHE A 29 11.05 2.51 6.19
CA PHE A 29 9.82 3.05 6.78
C PHE A 29 8.66 3.19 5.79
N GLY A 30 8.82 2.76 4.54
CA GLY A 30 7.80 2.87 3.51
C GLY A 30 7.65 4.29 2.95
N THR A 31 8.64 5.14 3.13
CA THR A 31 8.68 6.44 2.44
C THR A 31 9.13 6.24 1.00
N MET A 32 8.34 6.73 0.07
CA MET A 32 8.70 6.67 -1.34
C MET A 32 9.86 7.61 -1.64
N LYS A 33 10.92 7.06 -2.20
CA LYS A 33 12.09 7.77 -2.73
C LYS A 33 12.08 7.73 -4.25
N ASN A 34 12.82 8.62 -4.90
CA ASN A 34 13.02 8.53 -6.33
C ASN A 34 14.32 9.19 -6.80
N VAL A 35 14.85 8.67 -7.90
CA VAL A 35 15.84 9.34 -8.76
C VAL A 35 15.13 9.76 -10.03
N ALA A 36 15.19 11.04 -10.40
CA ALA A 36 14.61 11.55 -11.64
C ALA A 36 15.66 11.53 -12.75
N ILE A 37 15.30 10.94 -13.89
CA ILE A 37 16.11 10.96 -15.11
C ILE A 37 15.34 11.62 -16.25
N THR A 38 16.05 12.16 -17.24
CA THR A 38 15.42 12.58 -18.50
C THR A 38 15.12 11.38 -19.38
N ALA A 39 14.16 11.49 -20.29
CA ALA A 39 13.83 10.44 -21.26
C ALA A 39 15.05 9.96 -22.05
N ARG A 40 16.05 10.83 -22.28
CA ARG A 40 17.31 10.48 -22.96
C ARG A 40 18.16 9.44 -22.20
N GLN A 41 17.96 9.28 -20.90
CA GLN A 41 18.65 8.32 -20.05
C GLN A 41 17.85 7.03 -19.82
N LEU A 42 16.68 6.89 -20.45
CA LEU A 42 15.79 5.76 -20.23
C LEU A 42 16.46 4.42 -20.57
N GLU A 43 17.14 4.31 -21.72
CA GLU A 43 17.81 3.06 -22.13
C GLU A 43 18.87 2.63 -21.10
N LYS A 44 19.65 3.59 -20.57
CA LYS A 44 20.58 3.33 -19.47
C LYS A 44 19.90 2.76 -18.23
N ALA A 45 18.71 3.31 -17.87
CA ALA A 45 17.94 2.82 -16.74
C ALA A 45 17.38 1.42 -17.00
N LEU A 46 16.84 1.16 -18.20
CA LEU A 46 16.33 -0.15 -18.60
C LEU A 46 17.44 -1.22 -18.72
N ASP A 47 18.68 -0.80 -18.86
CA ASP A 47 19.86 -1.67 -18.79
C ASP A 47 20.40 -1.87 -17.36
N ASN A 48 19.67 -1.40 -16.34
CA ASN A 48 20.01 -1.52 -14.93
C ASN A 48 21.33 -0.81 -14.55
N LYS A 49 21.65 0.29 -15.23
CA LYS A 49 22.92 1.03 -15.06
C LYS A 49 22.75 2.36 -14.29
N CYS A 50 21.58 2.60 -13.69
CA CYS A 50 21.35 3.76 -12.83
C CYS A 50 21.77 3.45 -11.40
N THR A 51 22.70 4.25 -10.87
CA THR A 51 23.21 4.17 -9.50
C THR A 51 22.68 5.30 -8.64
N PHE A 52 22.67 5.08 -7.34
CA PHE A 52 22.40 6.08 -6.33
C PHE A 52 23.19 5.79 -5.06
N ASP A 53 23.37 6.80 -4.21
CA ASP A 53 23.99 6.66 -2.90
C ASP A 53 22.96 6.09 -1.90
N GLY A 54 23.11 4.81 -1.55
CA GLY A 54 22.25 4.12 -0.58
C GLY A 54 22.55 4.49 0.88
N SER A 55 23.73 5.09 1.17
CA SER A 55 24.11 5.43 2.55
C SER A 55 23.26 6.54 3.15
N SER A 56 22.64 7.35 2.32
CA SER A 56 21.71 8.42 2.71
C SER A 56 20.25 7.98 2.76
N VAL A 57 19.98 6.69 2.60
CA VAL A 57 18.63 6.11 2.66
C VAL A 57 18.45 5.33 3.96
N ASP A 58 17.42 5.66 4.73
CA ASP A 58 17.15 5.04 6.02
C ASP A 58 16.98 3.51 5.90
N GLY A 59 17.75 2.78 6.69
CA GLY A 59 17.73 1.32 6.75
C GLY A 59 18.51 0.61 5.65
N PHE A 60 19.24 1.34 4.81
CA PHE A 60 20.05 0.76 3.73
C PHE A 60 21.49 0.46 4.18
N VAL A 61 22.48 0.86 3.40
CA VAL A 61 23.88 0.50 3.59
C VAL A 61 24.68 1.59 4.33
N ARG A 62 25.91 1.26 4.71
CA ARG A 62 26.86 2.24 5.28
C ARG A 62 27.59 2.99 4.16
N ILE A 63 28.27 4.08 4.53
CA ILE A 63 28.96 4.96 3.59
C ILE A 63 30.07 4.27 2.79
N GLU A 64 30.65 3.21 3.36
CA GLU A 64 31.72 2.44 2.71
C GLU A 64 31.20 1.55 1.55
N GLU A 65 29.89 1.29 1.48
CA GLU A 65 29.23 0.45 0.48
C GLU A 65 28.09 1.19 -0.22
N SER A 66 28.24 2.50 -0.44
CA SER A 66 27.15 3.42 -0.77
C SER A 66 26.51 3.22 -2.14
N ASP A 67 27.30 2.77 -3.14
CA ASP A 67 26.80 2.66 -4.52
C ASP A 67 25.84 1.49 -4.67
N MET A 68 24.58 1.81 -4.94
CA MET A 68 23.51 0.85 -5.22
C MET A 68 22.89 1.08 -6.60
N TYR A 69 22.21 0.07 -7.13
CA TYR A 69 21.60 0.09 -8.45
C TYR A 69 20.08 0.01 -8.39
N LEU A 70 19.41 0.74 -9.28
CA LEU A 70 17.97 0.67 -9.48
C LEU A 70 17.64 -0.20 -10.71
N TYR A 71 16.89 -1.27 -10.48
CA TYR A 71 16.43 -2.21 -11.50
C TYR A 71 14.93 -1.98 -11.74
N PRO A 72 14.55 -1.28 -12.83
CA PRO A 72 13.16 -0.95 -13.11
C PRO A 72 12.29 -2.18 -13.38
N ASP A 73 11.15 -2.26 -12.71
CA ASP A 73 10.08 -3.19 -13.03
C ASP A 73 9.22 -2.59 -14.16
N LEU A 74 9.30 -3.16 -15.34
CA LEU A 74 8.65 -2.63 -16.55
C LEU A 74 7.13 -2.61 -16.41
N ASP A 75 6.55 -3.58 -15.71
CA ASP A 75 5.11 -3.69 -15.51
C ASP A 75 4.55 -2.59 -14.59
N SER A 76 5.44 -1.87 -13.90
CA SER A 76 5.09 -0.73 -13.05
C SER A 76 5.05 0.61 -13.80
N PHE A 77 5.37 0.65 -15.09
CA PHE A 77 5.38 1.88 -15.87
C PHE A 77 4.00 2.56 -15.82
N ALA A 78 4.00 3.86 -15.49
CA ALA A 78 2.80 4.69 -15.51
C ALA A 78 3.16 6.15 -15.78
N ILE A 79 2.29 6.87 -16.48
CA ILE A 79 2.43 8.30 -16.74
C ILE A 79 1.57 9.04 -15.71
N PHE A 80 2.12 10.08 -15.09
CA PHE A 80 1.36 10.88 -14.14
C PHE A 80 0.34 11.77 -14.86
N PRO A 81 -0.95 11.74 -14.47
CA PRO A 81 -2.01 12.42 -15.22
C PRO A 81 -2.01 13.94 -15.11
N TRP A 82 -1.43 14.50 -14.07
CA TRP A 82 -1.51 15.93 -13.77
C TRP A 82 -0.61 16.87 -14.60
N ASN A 83 0.20 16.33 -15.49
CA ASN A 83 1.07 17.11 -16.39
C ASN A 83 0.63 17.01 -17.87
N ALA A 84 -0.67 17.03 -18.13
CA ALA A 84 -1.23 16.81 -19.48
C ALA A 84 -0.90 17.91 -20.51
N GLY A 85 -0.42 19.07 -20.10
CA GLY A 85 -0.15 20.24 -20.97
C GLY A 85 1.26 20.33 -21.57
N GLY A 86 2.08 19.29 -21.46
CA GLY A 86 3.51 19.26 -21.84
C GLY A 86 4.38 18.87 -20.64
N ASN A 87 5.65 18.54 -20.88
CA ASN A 87 6.60 18.09 -19.87
C ASN A 87 6.06 16.88 -19.06
N ARG A 88 5.48 15.89 -19.73
CA ARG A 88 4.93 14.70 -19.08
C ARG A 88 5.99 13.96 -18.29
N VAL A 89 5.59 13.46 -17.15
CA VAL A 89 6.43 12.69 -16.25
C VAL A 89 5.87 11.29 -16.12
N ALA A 90 6.71 10.28 -16.31
CA ALA A 90 6.38 8.89 -16.02
C ALA A 90 7.12 8.40 -14.78
N ARG A 91 6.77 7.20 -14.33
CA ARG A 91 7.49 6.49 -13.27
C ARG A 91 7.76 5.04 -13.65
N LEU A 92 8.78 4.46 -13.04
CA LEU A 92 9.03 3.03 -12.94
C LEU A 92 9.36 2.74 -11.47
N ILE A 93 8.72 1.71 -10.89
CA ILE A 93 9.11 1.20 -9.58
C ILE A 93 10.32 0.31 -9.77
N CYS A 94 11.31 0.44 -8.89
CA CYS A 94 12.59 -0.25 -9.01
C CYS A 94 12.81 -1.18 -7.82
N ASP A 95 13.42 -2.31 -8.09
CA ASP A 95 14.11 -3.11 -7.08
C ASP A 95 15.50 -2.52 -6.84
N VAL A 96 16.02 -2.69 -5.64
CA VAL A 96 17.36 -2.23 -5.27
C VAL A 96 18.35 -3.39 -5.28
N TYR A 97 19.51 -3.17 -5.91
CA TYR A 97 20.58 -4.15 -6.05
C TYR A 97 21.89 -3.61 -5.50
N GLY A 98 22.73 -4.49 -4.97
CA GLY A 98 24.08 -4.17 -4.52
C GLY A 98 25.09 -4.10 -5.68
N GLN A 99 26.34 -3.71 -5.35
CA GLN A 99 27.47 -3.69 -6.30
C GLN A 99 27.85 -5.09 -6.80
N ASP A 100 27.53 -6.13 -6.03
CA ASP A 100 27.72 -7.52 -6.37
C ASP A 100 26.73 -8.04 -7.43
N GLY A 101 25.77 -7.20 -7.84
CA GLY A 101 24.73 -7.55 -8.79
C GLY A 101 23.62 -8.43 -8.19
N LEU A 102 23.57 -8.58 -6.87
CA LEU A 102 22.51 -9.32 -6.16
C LEU A 102 21.44 -8.37 -5.64
N PRO A 103 20.18 -8.85 -5.52
CA PRO A 103 19.12 -8.09 -4.89
C PRO A 103 19.51 -7.70 -3.45
N PHE A 104 19.39 -6.42 -3.11
CA PHE A 104 19.69 -5.95 -1.77
C PHE A 104 18.73 -6.58 -0.74
N ALA A 105 19.30 -7.22 0.27
CA ALA A 105 18.53 -7.97 1.27
C ALA A 105 17.61 -7.08 2.12
N GLY A 106 17.99 -5.81 2.29
CA GLY A 106 17.23 -4.80 3.05
C GLY A 106 16.20 -4.02 2.24
N ASP A 107 16.11 -4.23 0.92
CA ASP A 107 15.03 -3.65 0.11
C ASP A 107 13.68 -4.24 0.51
N PRO A 108 12.73 -3.44 1.04
CA PRO A 108 11.42 -3.94 1.47
C PRO A 108 10.66 -4.67 0.35
N ARG A 109 10.76 -4.19 -0.90
CA ARG A 109 10.12 -4.82 -2.04
C ARG A 109 10.72 -6.20 -2.31
N ASN A 110 12.01 -6.35 -2.18
CA ASN A 110 12.69 -7.64 -2.32
C ASN A 110 12.39 -8.59 -1.15
N VAL A 111 12.20 -8.07 0.08
CA VAL A 111 11.74 -8.88 1.22
C VAL A 111 10.40 -9.54 0.91
N LEU A 112 9.42 -8.78 0.41
CA LEU A 112 8.12 -9.34 -0.01
C LEU A 112 8.27 -10.37 -1.12
N LYS A 113 9.07 -10.09 -2.15
CA LYS A 113 9.33 -11.04 -3.25
C LYS A 113 9.86 -12.38 -2.75
N ARG A 114 10.78 -12.37 -1.79
CA ARG A 114 11.34 -13.61 -1.21
C ARG A 114 10.26 -14.46 -0.52
N VAL A 115 9.38 -13.85 0.28
CA VAL A 115 8.29 -14.58 0.93
C VAL A 115 7.27 -15.08 -0.11
N MET A 116 6.98 -14.30 -1.15
CA MET A 116 6.11 -14.73 -2.25
C MET A 116 6.70 -15.93 -3.01
N VAL A 117 8.02 -16.05 -3.13
CA VAL A 117 8.67 -17.24 -3.72
C VAL A 117 8.42 -18.48 -2.87
N GLU A 118 8.48 -18.38 -1.54
CA GLU A 118 8.14 -19.51 -0.66
C GLU A 118 6.66 -19.90 -0.80
N CYS A 119 5.75 -18.94 -0.85
CA CYS A 119 4.35 -19.15 -1.14
C CYS A 119 4.14 -19.90 -2.49
N GLN A 120 4.88 -19.51 -3.53
CA GLN A 120 4.81 -20.15 -4.85
C GLN A 120 5.35 -21.60 -4.82
N LYS A 121 6.40 -21.89 -4.05
CA LYS A 121 6.92 -23.27 -3.87
C LYS A 121 5.87 -24.20 -3.24
N MET A 122 5.01 -23.67 -2.38
CA MET A 122 3.84 -24.38 -1.83
C MET A 122 2.68 -24.50 -2.83
N GLY A 123 2.79 -23.89 -4.00
CA GLY A 123 1.80 -23.91 -5.07
C GLY A 123 0.72 -22.86 -4.95
N TYR A 124 0.91 -21.84 -4.11
CA TYR A 124 -0.06 -20.78 -3.85
C TYR A 124 0.30 -19.45 -4.51
N LYS A 125 -0.73 -18.62 -4.70
CA LYS A 125 -0.62 -17.19 -5.01
C LYS A 125 -1.31 -16.42 -3.89
N PHE A 126 -0.67 -15.37 -3.43
CA PHE A 126 -1.19 -14.50 -2.37
C PHE A 126 -1.76 -13.23 -2.98
N ASN A 127 -3.06 -12.99 -2.77
CA ASN A 127 -3.77 -11.79 -3.20
C ASN A 127 -4.23 -11.00 -1.98
N VAL A 128 -4.16 -9.67 -2.10
CA VAL A 128 -4.53 -8.75 -1.01
C VAL A 128 -5.30 -7.56 -1.57
N GLY A 129 -6.44 -7.21 -0.94
CA GLY A 129 -7.17 -5.96 -1.11
C GLY A 129 -6.96 -5.08 0.13
N PRO A 130 -6.36 -3.91 0.00
CA PRO A 130 -6.15 -3.02 1.14
C PRO A 130 -7.31 -2.05 1.30
N GLU A 131 -7.63 -1.70 2.54
CA GLU A 131 -8.45 -0.57 2.94
C GLU A 131 -7.53 0.40 3.69
N CYS A 132 -7.22 1.56 3.09
CA CYS A 132 -6.20 2.46 3.60
C CYS A 132 -6.78 3.83 3.95
N GLU A 133 -7.10 4.01 5.22
CA GLU A 133 -7.72 5.21 5.75
C GLU A 133 -6.72 6.36 5.90
N PHE A 134 -7.22 7.59 5.78
CA PHE A 134 -6.43 8.81 5.92
C PHE A 134 -7.27 10.00 6.39
N PHE A 135 -6.59 11.02 6.91
CA PHE A 135 -7.23 12.29 7.30
C PHE A 135 -6.86 13.41 6.33
N LEU A 136 -7.80 14.35 6.13
CA LEU A 136 -7.57 15.59 5.40
C LEU A 136 -7.69 16.78 6.34
N PHE A 137 -6.58 17.46 6.61
CA PHE A 137 -6.51 18.62 7.49
C PHE A 137 -6.21 19.90 6.72
N HIS A 138 -6.54 21.04 7.31
CA HIS A 138 -6.05 22.32 6.82
C HIS A 138 -4.55 22.49 7.13
N THR A 139 -3.88 23.28 6.30
CA THR A 139 -2.55 23.79 6.63
C THR A 139 -2.66 25.13 7.37
N ASP A 140 -1.59 25.51 8.09
CA ASP A 140 -1.51 26.87 8.63
C ASP A 140 -1.21 27.92 7.52
N GLU A 141 -1.09 29.19 7.90
CA GLU A 141 -0.83 30.30 6.97
C GLU A 141 0.51 30.16 6.23
N GLU A 142 1.47 29.44 6.82
CA GLU A 142 2.77 29.13 6.22
C GLU A 142 2.76 27.81 5.42
N GLY A 143 1.61 27.13 5.30
CA GLY A 143 1.44 25.87 4.59
C GLY A 143 1.97 24.64 5.35
N ARG A 144 2.17 24.73 6.67
CA ARG A 144 2.60 23.62 7.50
C ARG A 144 1.43 22.71 7.87
N PRO A 145 1.67 21.40 8.10
CA PRO A 145 0.64 20.45 8.52
C PRO A 145 0.02 20.84 9.87
N THR A 146 -1.31 20.73 9.96
CA THR A 146 -2.06 20.84 11.22
C THR A 146 -2.94 19.61 11.43
N THR A 147 -3.66 19.57 12.56
CA THR A 147 -4.75 18.62 12.81
C THR A 147 -6.11 19.34 12.87
N VAL A 148 -6.17 20.53 12.26
CA VAL A 148 -7.38 21.35 12.23
C VAL A 148 -8.26 20.93 11.06
N SER A 149 -9.53 20.66 11.35
CA SER A 149 -10.60 20.52 10.37
C SER A 149 -11.81 21.32 10.81
N HIS A 150 -12.52 21.93 9.87
CA HIS A 150 -13.83 22.57 10.12
C HIS A 150 -15.00 21.62 9.87
N GLU A 151 -14.70 20.41 9.47
CA GLU A 151 -15.63 19.36 9.15
C GLU A 151 -16.17 18.70 10.43
N LYS A 152 -17.44 18.31 10.41
CA LYS A 152 -18.12 17.55 11.46
C LYS A 152 -18.86 16.34 10.90
N ALA A 153 -18.52 15.91 9.70
CA ALA A 153 -19.08 14.73 9.08
C ALA A 153 -18.67 13.46 9.83
N GLY A 154 -19.49 12.45 9.71
CA GLY A 154 -19.28 11.09 10.21
C GLY A 154 -19.46 10.07 9.10
N TYR A 155 -19.60 8.80 9.49
CA TYR A 155 -19.61 7.66 8.57
C TYR A 155 -20.70 7.80 7.49
N PHE A 156 -20.26 7.75 6.21
CA PHE A 156 -21.10 7.89 5.02
C PHE A 156 -21.84 9.22 4.84
N ASP A 157 -21.48 10.26 5.60
CA ASP A 157 -22.02 11.58 5.37
C ASP A 157 -21.61 12.11 3.98
N VAL A 158 -22.45 12.98 3.44
CA VAL A 158 -22.30 13.60 2.12
C VAL A 158 -22.15 15.12 2.24
N ALA A 159 -21.77 15.77 1.15
CA ALA A 159 -21.77 17.24 1.11
C ALA A 159 -23.18 17.79 1.45
N PRO A 160 -23.30 18.91 2.22
CA PRO A 160 -22.22 19.83 2.60
C PRO A 160 -21.52 19.50 3.94
N LEU A 161 -21.78 18.35 4.56
CA LEU A 161 -21.11 17.94 5.79
C LEU A 161 -19.69 17.44 5.50
N ASP A 162 -19.55 16.55 4.51
CA ASP A 162 -18.27 16.09 3.98
C ASP A 162 -17.61 17.19 3.13
N LEU A 163 -16.64 17.87 3.70
CA LEU A 163 -15.88 18.93 3.02
C LEU A 163 -14.71 18.37 2.18
N GLY A 164 -14.35 17.11 2.36
CA GLY A 164 -13.29 16.42 1.63
C GLY A 164 -13.73 15.80 0.30
N GLU A 165 -15.04 15.75 -0.02
CA GLU A 165 -15.59 15.06 -1.18
C GLU A 165 -14.93 15.48 -2.50
N SER A 166 -14.75 16.78 -2.73
CA SER A 166 -14.15 17.28 -3.98
C SER A 166 -12.68 16.84 -4.13
N ALA A 167 -11.90 16.88 -3.05
CA ALA A 167 -10.52 16.41 -3.07
C ALA A 167 -10.46 14.89 -3.28
N ARG A 168 -11.32 14.13 -2.60
CA ARG A 168 -11.42 12.68 -2.74
C ARG A 168 -11.82 12.26 -4.15
N ARG A 169 -12.76 12.96 -4.81
CA ARG A 169 -13.12 12.73 -6.21
C ARG A 169 -11.93 12.94 -7.15
N ASP A 170 -11.18 14.03 -6.96
CA ASP A 170 -10.00 14.28 -7.79
C ASP A 170 -8.89 13.24 -7.55
N MET A 171 -8.74 12.73 -6.30
CA MET A 171 -7.86 11.62 -6.00
C MET A 171 -8.24 10.38 -6.80
N ILE A 172 -9.53 10.00 -6.81
CA ILE A 172 -10.06 8.85 -7.54
C ILE A 172 -9.77 8.95 -9.03
N LEU A 173 -10.10 10.07 -9.67
CA LEU A 173 -9.88 10.25 -11.10
C LEU A 173 -8.39 10.12 -11.47
N ASN A 174 -7.49 10.67 -10.65
CA ASN A 174 -6.05 10.51 -10.88
C ASN A 174 -5.54 9.08 -10.62
N LEU A 175 -6.14 8.35 -9.68
CA LEU A 175 -5.84 6.93 -9.46
C LEU A 175 -6.29 6.08 -10.63
N GLU A 176 -7.51 6.27 -11.14
CA GLU A 176 -8.05 5.57 -12.32
C GLU A 176 -7.20 5.82 -13.56
N ASP A 177 -6.78 7.06 -13.80
CA ASP A 177 -5.85 7.41 -14.89
C ASP A 177 -4.49 6.71 -14.78
N MET A 178 -4.09 6.32 -13.56
CA MET A 178 -2.89 5.49 -13.32
C MET A 178 -3.17 3.98 -13.31
N GLY A 179 -4.39 3.57 -13.67
CA GLY A 179 -4.78 2.18 -13.87
C GLY A 179 -5.25 1.47 -12.61
N PHE A 180 -5.67 2.20 -11.57
CA PHE A 180 -6.38 1.63 -10.44
C PHE A 180 -7.83 1.31 -10.84
N GLU A 181 -8.37 0.23 -10.32
CA GLU A 181 -9.80 -0.08 -10.35
C GLU A 181 -10.37 0.27 -8.98
N ILE A 182 -11.07 1.41 -8.91
CA ILE A 182 -11.65 1.91 -7.65
C ILE A 182 -12.97 1.18 -7.40
N GLU A 183 -13.16 0.67 -6.19
CA GLU A 183 -14.36 -0.07 -5.77
C GLU A 183 -15.31 0.80 -4.95
N ALA A 184 -14.80 1.63 -4.03
CA ALA A 184 -15.60 2.52 -3.18
C ALA A 184 -14.80 3.74 -2.72
N SER A 185 -15.50 4.77 -2.29
CA SER A 185 -14.94 5.87 -1.50
C SER A 185 -16.00 6.52 -0.64
N HIS A 186 -15.65 6.84 0.58
CA HIS A 186 -16.59 7.44 1.53
C HIS A 186 -15.87 8.25 2.60
N HIS A 187 -16.69 9.03 3.34
CA HIS A 187 -16.28 9.63 4.59
C HIS A 187 -16.30 8.58 5.68
N GLU A 188 -15.28 8.57 6.55
CA GLU A 188 -15.12 7.65 7.66
C GLU A 188 -15.77 8.17 8.95
N VAL A 189 -15.64 7.39 10.04
CA VAL A 189 -16.29 7.66 11.33
C VAL A 189 -15.78 8.95 11.96
N ALA A 190 -14.47 9.17 11.95
CA ALA A 190 -13.90 10.38 12.55
C ALA A 190 -14.06 11.60 11.63
N PRO A 191 -14.27 12.82 12.18
CA PRO A 191 -14.23 14.04 11.39
C PRO A 191 -12.95 14.16 10.59
N ALA A 192 -13.04 14.54 9.31
CA ALA A 192 -11.96 14.66 8.36
C ALA A 192 -11.28 13.34 7.96
N GLN A 193 -11.85 12.19 8.31
CA GLN A 193 -11.34 10.87 7.93
C GLN A 193 -12.03 10.34 6.68
N HIS A 194 -11.25 9.78 5.79
CA HIS A 194 -11.69 9.29 4.47
C HIS A 194 -11.09 7.94 4.15
N GLU A 195 -11.78 7.20 3.29
CA GLU A 195 -11.32 5.94 2.70
C GLU A 195 -11.57 5.93 1.19
N ILE A 196 -10.65 5.31 0.45
CA ILE A 196 -10.79 5.01 -0.97
C ILE A 196 -10.31 3.58 -1.16
N ASP A 197 -11.23 2.69 -1.51
CA ASP A 197 -10.96 1.29 -1.75
C ASP A 197 -10.66 1.03 -3.21
N PHE A 198 -9.65 0.22 -3.45
CA PHE A 198 -9.30 -0.24 -4.78
C PHE A 198 -9.14 -1.75 -4.82
N LYS A 199 -9.43 -2.32 -5.95
CA LYS A 199 -9.47 -3.76 -6.18
C LYS A 199 -8.18 -4.46 -5.77
N TYR A 200 -8.33 -5.65 -5.22
CA TYR A 200 -7.23 -6.54 -4.86
C TYR A 200 -6.39 -6.97 -6.07
N ASP A 201 -5.12 -7.21 -5.83
CA ASP A 201 -4.19 -7.80 -6.79
C ASP A 201 -3.23 -8.76 -6.05
N ASN A 202 -2.25 -9.34 -6.75
CA ASN A 202 -1.16 -10.03 -6.11
C ASN A 202 -0.42 -9.09 -5.14
N ALA A 203 0.13 -9.65 -4.07
CA ALA A 203 0.66 -8.87 -2.95
C ALA A 203 1.73 -7.84 -3.36
N LEU A 204 2.60 -8.15 -4.35
CA LEU A 204 3.61 -7.21 -4.81
C LEU A 204 2.98 -5.99 -5.48
N ARG A 205 2.02 -6.22 -6.38
CA ARG A 205 1.30 -5.14 -7.06
C ARG A 205 0.47 -4.32 -6.07
N THR A 206 -0.16 -4.98 -5.10
CA THR A 206 -0.90 -4.29 -4.04
C THR A 206 0.00 -3.39 -3.20
N ALA A 207 1.20 -3.84 -2.80
CA ALA A 207 2.15 -3.01 -2.07
C ALA A 207 2.64 -1.81 -2.91
N ASP A 208 2.94 -2.02 -4.19
CA ASP A 208 3.26 -0.95 -5.16
C ASP A 208 2.10 0.06 -5.25
N ASN A 209 0.86 -0.42 -5.30
CA ASN A 209 -0.33 0.41 -5.37
C ASN A 209 -0.57 1.21 -4.09
N ILE A 210 -0.39 0.63 -2.90
CA ILE A 210 -0.53 1.35 -1.62
C ILE A 210 0.44 2.54 -1.55
N LEU A 211 1.71 2.36 -1.93
CA LEU A 211 2.66 3.49 -1.94
C LEU A 211 2.29 4.55 -2.98
N THR A 212 1.83 4.13 -4.15
CA THR A 212 1.35 5.03 -5.20
C THR A 212 0.12 5.80 -4.73
N PHE A 213 -0.84 5.11 -4.12
CA PHE A 213 -2.03 5.69 -3.49
C PHE A 213 -1.67 6.77 -2.48
N LYS A 214 -0.81 6.45 -1.50
CA LYS A 214 -0.36 7.43 -0.50
C LYS A 214 0.30 8.66 -1.13
N PHE A 215 1.07 8.47 -2.19
CA PHE A 215 1.70 9.56 -2.92
C PHE A 215 0.66 10.44 -3.62
N ILE A 216 -0.29 9.86 -4.36
CA ILE A 216 -1.34 10.59 -5.09
C ILE A 216 -2.24 11.34 -4.12
N VAL A 217 -2.71 10.69 -3.05
CA VAL A 217 -3.56 11.31 -2.03
C VAL A 217 -2.90 12.55 -1.45
N LYS A 218 -1.62 12.46 -1.04
CA LYS A 218 -0.87 13.63 -0.54
C LYS A 218 -0.69 14.73 -1.58
N TYR A 219 -0.41 14.33 -2.83
CA TYR A 219 -0.20 15.27 -3.92
C TYR A 219 -1.48 16.03 -4.27
N ILE A 220 -2.59 15.34 -4.41
CA ILE A 220 -3.90 15.95 -4.74
C ILE A 220 -4.42 16.77 -3.56
N ALA A 221 -4.32 16.27 -2.31
CA ALA A 221 -4.69 17.05 -1.12
C ALA A 221 -4.01 18.42 -1.11
N LYS A 222 -2.69 18.46 -1.37
CA LYS A 222 -1.93 19.70 -1.47
C LYS A 222 -2.47 20.67 -2.54
N ARG A 223 -2.95 20.14 -3.67
CA ARG A 223 -3.58 20.97 -4.72
C ARG A 223 -4.91 21.59 -4.29
N HIS A 224 -5.60 20.96 -3.34
CA HIS A 224 -6.82 21.47 -2.71
C HIS A 224 -6.55 22.32 -1.46
N GLY A 225 -5.29 22.67 -1.17
CA GLY A 225 -4.93 23.44 0.04
C GLY A 225 -5.07 22.62 1.33
N LEU A 226 -5.09 21.28 1.23
CA LEU A 226 -5.21 20.36 2.34
C LEU A 226 -3.91 19.59 2.58
N TYR A 227 -3.79 19.04 3.78
CA TYR A 227 -2.74 18.12 4.18
C TYR A 227 -3.35 16.73 4.43
N ALA A 228 -2.91 15.73 3.65
CA ALA A 228 -3.31 14.35 3.87
C ALA A 228 -2.38 13.65 4.86
N SER A 229 -2.93 13.12 5.94
CA SER A 229 -2.21 12.41 6.99
C SER A 229 -2.57 10.93 7.00
N PHE A 230 -1.56 10.07 6.96
CA PHE A 230 -1.66 8.62 7.19
C PHE A 230 -1.19 8.24 8.59
N MET A 231 -1.23 9.18 9.53
CA MET A 231 -0.92 8.96 10.93
C MET A 231 -2.01 8.08 11.58
N PRO A 232 -1.65 7.01 12.30
CA PRO A 232 -2.66 6.09 12.86
C PRO A 232 -3.67 6.73 13.81
N LYS A 233 -3.25 7.70 14.61
CA LYS A 233 -4.11 8.40 15.56
C LYS A 233 -3.75 9.87 15.65
N PRO A 234 -4.10 10.70 14.66
CA PRO A 234 -3.76 12.12 14.67
C PRO A 234 -4.56 12.94 15.69
N ILE A 235 -5.78 12.50 16.01
CA ILE A 235 -6.67 13.18 16.94
C ILE A 235 -7.05 12.21 18.06
N THR A 236 -6.93 12.68 19.32
CA THR A 236 -7.37 11.93 20.50
C THR A 236 -8.89 12.00 20.63
N GLY A 237 -9.53 10.89 21.04
CA GLY A 237 -10.96 10.86 21.33
C GLY A 237 -11.86 10.59 20.11
N VAL A 238 -11.29 10.33 18.93
CA VAL A 238 -12.01 9.90 17.71
C VAL A 238 -11.35 8.65 17.14
N ASP A 239 -11.96 8.00 16.13
CA ASP A 239 -11.37 6.84 15.47
C ASP A 239 -10.03 7.18 14.80
N GLY A 240 -9.18 6.19 14.64
CA GLY A 240 -7.88 6.32 13.99
C GLY A 240 -7.85 5.59 12.66
N SER A 241 -6.79 5.80 11.88
CA SER A 241 -6.65 5.24 10.54
C SER A 241 -6.01 3.85 10.56
N GLY A 242 -6.75 2.87 10.07
CA GLY A 242 -6.30 1.52 9.78
C GLY A 242 -5.73 1.39 8.36
N MET A 243 -5.04 0.28 8.13
CA MET A 243 -4.77 -0.27 6.81
C MET A 243 -5.16 -1.74 6.86
N HIS A 244 -6.44 -2.01 6.71
CA HIS A 244 -6.95 -3.37 6.77
C HIS A 244 -6.49 -4.15 5.54
N LEU A 245 -6.08 -5.39 5.76
CA LEU A 245 -5.56 -6.26 4.69
C LEU A 245 -6.53 -7.42 4.45
N ASN A 246 -7.28 -7.35 3.36
CA ASN A 246 -8.17 -8.43 2.92
C ASN A 246 -7.36 -9.48 2.14
N MET A 247 -6.98 -10.56 2.82
CA MET A 247 -6.04 -11.57 2.34
C MET A 247 -6.74 -12.82 1.82
N SER A 248 -6.20 -13.41 0.75
CA SER A 248 -6.63 -14.72 0.25
C SER A 248 -5.50 -15.47 -0.44
N LEU A 249 -5.52 -16.82 -0.33
CA LEU A 249 -4.63 -17.70 -1.08
C LEU A 249 -5.37 -18.34 -2.27
N TRP A 250 -4.65 -18.45 -3.38
CA TRP A 250 -5.19 -19.01 -4.62
C TRP A 250 -4.31 -20.12 -5.16
N LYS A 251 -4.94 -21.17 -5.70
CA LYS A 251 -4.26 -22.29 -6.34
C LYS A 251 -5.01 -22.67 -7.63
N ASN A 252 -4.30 -22.73 -8.74
CA ASN A 252 -4.87 -23.08 -10.05
C ASN A 252 -6.08 -22.21 -10.42
N GLY A 253 -6.03 -20.90 -10.14
CA GLY A 253 -7.08 -19.93 -10.45
C GLY A 253 -8.30 -20.00 -9.52
N LYS A 254 -8.25 -20.78 -8.43
CA LYS A 254 -9.33 -20.90 -7.44
C LYS A 254 -8.89 -20.33 -6.09
N ASN A 255 -9.78 -19.62 -5.44
CA ASN A 255 -9.61 -19.18 -4.06
C ASN A 255 -9.72 -20.38 -3.14
N ILE A 256 -8.63 -20.75 -2.45
CA ILE A 256 -8.58 -21.94 -1.59
C ILE A 256 -9.10 -21.68 -0.17
N PHE A 257 -9.39 -20.43 0.19
CA PHE A 257 -10.03 -20.10 1.46
C PHE A 257 -11.53 -20.41 1.47
N ALA A 258 -12.13 -20.68 0.30
CA ALA A 258 -13.54 -21.00 0.17
C ALA A 258 -13.81 -22.52 0.30
N ASP A 259 -14.72 -22.87 1.19
CA ASP A 259 -15.32 -24.23 1.25
C ASP A 259 -16.82 -24.14 1.49
N SER A 260 -17.61 -24.48 0.46
CA SER A 260 -19.08 -24.47 0.54
C SER A 260 -19.69 -25.57 1.43
N LYS A 261 -18.87 -26.52 1.89
CA LYS A 261 -19.31 -27.60 2.79
C LYS A 261 -19.16 -27.21 4.27
N ASN A 262 -18.32 -26.25 4.56
CA ASN A 262 -18.16 -25.72 5.92
C ASN A 262 -19.30 -24.76 6.24
N GLU A 263 -19.82 -24.78 7.47
CA GLU A 263 -20.93 -23.91 7.92
C GLU A 263 -20.60 -22.42 7.78
N LEU A 264 -19.34 -22.03 7.96
CA LEU A 264 -18.86 -20.67 7.79
C LEU A 264 -18.46 -20.35 6.35
N GLY A 265 -18.47 -21.34 5.44
CA GLY A 265 -18.07 -21.20 4.04
C GLY A 265 -16.58 -20.94 3.83
N ILE A 266 -15.73 -21.30 4.81
CA ILE A 266 -14.26 -21.14 4.75
C ILE A 266 -13.59 -22.51 4.94
N SER A 267 -12.42 -22.71 4.32
CA SER A 267 -11.67 -23.95 4.31
C SER A 267 -10.76 -24.11 5.54
N ASP A 268 -10.24 -25.31 5.73
CA ASP A 268 -9.22 -25.58 6.74
C ASP A 268 -7.95 -24.76 6.48
N GLU A 269 -7.55 -24.56 5.21
CA GLU A 269 -6.42 -23.69 4.87
C GLU A 269 -6.63 -22.25 5.32
N ALA A 270 -7.86 -21.74 5.27
CA ALA A 270 -8.17 -20.41 5.80
C ALA A 270 -8.04 -20.38 7.34
N PHE A 271 -8.47 -21.42 8.04
CA PHE A 271 -8.29 -21.52 9.49
C PHE A 271 -6.82 -21.62 9.88
N TYR A 272 -6.02 -22.42 9.16
CA TYR A 272 -4.59 -22.55 9.43
C TYR A 272 -3.86 -21.21 9.18
N PHE A 273 -4.12 -20.58 8.05
CA PHE A 273 -3.56 -19.26 7.74
C PHE A 273 -3.91 -18.23 8.83
N MET A 274 -5.17 -18.21 9.26
CA MET A 274 -5.65 -17.32 10.33
C MET A 274 -4.94 -17.64 11.66
N ALA A 275 -4.77 -18.91 12.00
CA ALA A 275 -4.08 -19.34 13.22
C ALA A 275 -2.63 -18.85 13.24
N GLY A 276 -1.90 -18.97 12.13
CA GLY A 276 -0.53 -18.45 12.01
C GLY A 276 -0.46 -16.94 12.18
N VAL A 277 -1.37 -16.18 11.55
CA VAL A 277 -1.43 -14.72 11.74
C VAL A 277 -1.72 -14.35 13.20
N MET A 278 -2.59 -15.10 13.88
CA MET A 278 -2.92 -14.86 15.29
C MET A 278 -1.75 -15.22 16.22
N GLU A 279 -1.07 -16.33 15.96
CA GLU A 279 0.10 -16.78 16.76
C GLU A 279 1.23 -15.75 16.72
N HIS A 280 1.51 -15.16 15.55
CA HIS A 280 2.57 -14.19 15.35
C HIS A 280 2.12 -12.73 15.48
N ALA A 281 0.91 -12.45 15.93
CA ALA A 281 0.33 -11.11 15.93
C ALA A 281 1.16 -10.11 16.73
N ASN A 282 1.69 -10.52 17.88
CA ASN A 282 2.49 -9.65 18.77
C ASN A 282 3.82 -9.26 18.13
N GLU A 283 4.52 -10.24 17.53
CA GLU A 283 5.81 -10.03 16.86
C GLU A 283 5.65 -9.16 15.62
N MET A 284 4.56 -9.37 14.87
CA MET A 284 4.27 -8.59 13.67
C MET A 284 3.99 -7.11 13.96
N CYS A 285 3.55 -6.74 15.18
CA CYS A 285 3.28 -5.34 15.54
C CYS A 285 4.47 -4.41 15.31
N LEU A 286 5.71 -4.90 15.42
CA LEU A 286 6.91 -4.10 15.11
C LEU A 286 6.85 -3.55 13.67
N ILE A 287 6.24 -4.27 12.75
CA ILE A 287 6.16 -3.96 11.32
C ILE A 287 4.79 -3.37 10.96
N THR A 288 3.71 -3.97 11.46
CA THR A 288 2.33 -3.59 11.10
C THR A 288 1.83 -2.34 11.84
N ASN A 289 2.46 -2.03 13.00
CA ASN A 289 2.14 -0.90 13.87
C ASN A 289 3.43 -0.18 14.31
N PRO A 290 4.19 0.42 13.35
CA PRO A 290 5.61 0.75 13.55
C PRO A 290 5.86 1.99 14.41
N LEU A 291 4.83 2.78 14.72
CA LEU A 291 4.99 4.04 15.44
C LEU A 291 4.47 3.93 16.89
N VAL A 292 5.02 4.74 17.77
CA VAL A 292 4.42 4.95 19.10
C VAL A 292 2.96 5.41 18.98
N ASN A 293 2.65 6.18 17.94
CA ASN A 293 1.29 6.62 17.63
C ASN A 293 0.36 5.47 17.21
N SER A 294 0.88 4.39 16.64
CA SER A 294 0.10 3.19 16.30
C SER A 294 -0.63 2.62 17.51
N TYR A 295 0.03 2.57 18.65
CA TYR A 295 -0.56 2.06 19.90
C TYR A 295 -1.57 2.99 20.56
N LYS A 296 -1.67 4.24 20.09
CA LYS A 296 -2.76 5.15 20.47
C LYS A 296 -4.05 4.88 19.69
N ARG A 297 -3.95 4.17 18.53
CA ARG A 297 -5.09 3.69 17.78
C ARG A 297 -5.65 2.41 18.38
N ILE A 298 -4.80 1.47 18.81
CA ILE A 298 -5.18 0.16 19.35
C ILE A 298 -5.60 0.31 20.82
N VAL A 299 -6.77 0.90 21.06
CA VAL A 299 -7.32 1.13 22.41
C VAL A 299 -8.81 0.79 22.40
N PRO A 300 -9.38 0.33 23.56
CA PRO A 300 -10.79 0.00 23.65
C PRO A 300 -11.72 1.18 23.32
N GLY A 301 -12.88 0.87 22.74
CA GLY A 301 -13.93 1.87 22.46
C GLY A 301 -13.89 2.49 21.07
N TYR A 302 -12.96 2.04 20.21
CA TYR A 302 -12.85 2.42 18.80
C TYR A 302 -12.83 1.18 17.91
N GLU A 303 -12.96 1.35 16.59
CA GLU A 303 -12.95 0.24 15.62
C GLU A 303 -11.52 -0.31 15.34
N ALA A 304 -10.73 -0.52 16.40
CA ALA A 304 -9.40 -1.09 16.30
C ALA A 304 -9.29 -2.36 17.16
N PRO A 305 -8.57 -3.40 16.73
CA PRO A 305 -8.44 -4.63 17.48
C PRO A 305 -7.54 -4.43 18.71
N VAL A 306 -8.03 -4.84 19.88
CA VAL A 306 -7.28 -4.81 21.15
C VAL A 306 -6.95 -6.20 21.67
N ASP A 307 -7.58 -7.23 21.12
CA ASP A 307 -7.40 -8.63 21.48
C ASP A 307 -7.03 -9.48 20.27
N VAL A 308 -6.22 -10.51 20.49
CA VAL A 308 -5.92 -11.53 19.48
C VAL A 308 -7.10 -12.51 19.40
N SER A 309 -8.04 -12.20 18.54
CA SER A 309 -9.26 -12.96 18.33
C SER A 309 -9.75 -12.86 16.88
N TRP A 310 -10.70 -13.68 16.48
CA TRP A 310 -11.35 -13.60 15.18
C TRP A 310 -12.88 -13.69 15.28
N SER A 311 -13.57 -13.24 14.24
CA SER A 311 -15.04 -13.34 14.16
C SER A 311 -15.55 -13.36 12.72
N PRO A 312 -16.64 -14.08 12.42
CA PRO A 312 -17.28 -14.05 11.11
C PRO A 312 -18.16 -12.80 10.87
N SER A 313 -18.34 -11.92 11.86
CA SER A 313 -19.27 -10.80 11.73
C SER A 313 -18.85 -9.53 12.46
N ASN A 314 -18.18 -9.64 13.62
CA ASN A 314 -17.76 -8.51 14.43
C ASN A 314 -16.57 -7.78 13.79
N ARG A 315 -16.54 -6.43 13.93
CA ARG A 315 -15.45 -5.57 13.44
C ARG A 315 -14.38 -5.23 14.48
N SER A 316 -14.53 -5.69 15.74
CA SER A 316 -13.57 -5.44 16.80
C SER A 316 -12.38 -6.41 16.88
N PRO A 317 -12.46 -7.70 16.41
CA PRO A 317 -11.37 -8.64 16.54
C PRO A 317 -10.21 -8.34 15.58
N LEU A 318 -9.06 -8.99 15.85
CA LEU A 318 -7.86 -8.91 15.03
C LEU A 318 -8.11 -9.34 13.59
N ILE A 319 -8.87 -10.43 13.41
CA ILE A 319 -9.25 -10.94 12.09
C ILE A 319 -10.76 -11.03 11.98
N ARG A 320 -11.31 -10.39 10.96
CA ARG A 320 -12.70 -10.54 10.55
C ARG A 320 -12.79 -11.44 9.31
N VAL A 321 -13.83 -12.28 9.25
CA VAL A 321 -14.15 -13.02 8.04
C VAL A 321 -15.36 -12.35 7.38
N PRO A 322 -15.15 -11.50 6.34
CA PRO A 322 -16.25 -10.80 5.65
C PRO A 322 -17.31 -11.78 5.09
N ALA A 323 -18.52 -11.27 4.84
CA ALA A 323 -19.66 -12.11 4.42
C ALA A 323 -19.53 -12.74 3.03
N ALA A 324 -18.69 -12.16 2.15
CA ALA A 324 -18.48 -12.69 0.79
C ALA A 324 -17.90 -14.11 0.82
N ARG A 325 -18.37 -14.96 -0.08
CA ARG A 325 -17.95 -16.37 -0.19
C ARG A 325 -17.56 -16.71 -1.64
N GLY A 326 -17.06 -17.94 -1.85
CA GLY A 326 -16.57 -18.37 -3.14
C GLY A 326 -15.29 -17.64 -3.54
N SER A 327 -15.26 -17.02 -4.71
CA SER A 327 -14.11 -16.22 -5.16
C SER A 327 -13.82 -15.02 -4.26
N GLY A 328 -14.82 -14.51 -3.54
CA GLY A 328 -14.71 -13.38 -2.62
C GLY A 328 -14.35 -13.74 -1.18
N THR A 329 -14.15 -15.03 -0.87
CA THR A 329 -13.76 -15.48 0.49
C THR A 329 -12.39 -14.92 0.85
N ARG A 330 -12.30 -14.26 2.02
CA ARG A 330 -11.07 -13.61 2.47
C ARG A 330 -11.01 -13.47 3.98
N LEU A 331 -9.84 -13.20 4.49
CA LEU A 331 -9.57 -12.85 5.89
C LEU A 331 -9.14 -11.41 5.93
N GLU A 332 -9.83 -10.59 6.70
CA GLU A 332 -9.49 -9.18 6.92
C GLU A 332 -8.65 -9.05 8.19
N PHE A 333 -7.37 -8.77 8.03
CA PHE A 333 -6.45 -8.48 9.12
C PHE A 333 -6.49 -7.00 9.46
N ARG A 334 -7.00 -6.66 10.64
CA ARG A 334 -7.39 -5.29 11.01
C ARG A 334 -6.35 -4.53 11.84
N SER A 335 -5.30 -5.21 12.34
CA SER A 335 -4.27 -4.57 13.14
C SER A 335 -3.42 -3.56 12.37
N PRO A 336 -2.94 -3.83 11.14
CA PRO A 336 -2.06 -2.92 10.45
C PRO A 336 -2.65 -1.51 10.35
N ASP A 337 -1.80 -0.51 10.40
CA ASP A 337 -2.18 0.88 10.22
C ASP A 337 -1.50 1.52 9.01
N SER A 338 -2.02 2.67 8.62
CA SER A 338 -1.62 3.38 7.42
C SER A 338 -0.16 3.92 7.46
N ALA A 339 0.54 3.88 8.61
CA ALA A 339 1.96 4.25 8.69
C ALA A 339 2.91 3.10 8.32
N ALA A 340 2.42 1.85 8.33
CA ALA A 340 3.23 0.68 8.02
C ALA A 340 3.82 0.74 6.60
N ASN A 341 5.03 0.17 6.45
CA ASN A 341 5.59 -0.12 5.13
C ASN A 341 4.79 -1.27 4.50
N PRO A 342 4.09 -1.06 3.36
CA PRO A 342 3.18 -2.06 2.81
C PRO A 342 3.90 -3.33 2.37
N TYR A 343 5.12 -3.25 1.84
CA TYR A 343 5.88 -4.44 1.46
C TYR A 343 6.18 -5.32 2.67
N LEU A 344 6.63 -4.71 3.76
CA LEU A 344 6.99 -5.45 4.97
C LEU A 344 5.74 -5.97 5.69
N ALA A 345 4.66 -5.17 5.76
CA ALA A 345 3.40 -5.60 6.34
C ALA A 345 2.82 -6.83 5.63
N LEU A 346 2.80 -6.82 4.28
CA LEU A 346 2.36 -7.97 3.47
C LEU A 346 3.31 -9.15 3.60
N ALA A 347 4.63 -8.92 3.69
CA ALA A 347 5.61 -10.00 3.84
C ALA A 347 5.44 -10.75 5.17
N VAL A 348 5.31 -10.02 6.29
CA VAL A 348 5.14 -10.68 7.61
C VAL A 348 3.79 -11.35 7.73
N SER A 349 2.71 -10.76 7.18
CA SER A 349 1.38 -11.35 7.17
C SER A 349 1.34 -12.65 6.36
N LEU A 350 1.99 -12.67 5.19
CA LEU A 350 2.10 -13.88 4.38
C LEU A 350 2.95 -14.94 5.08
N ALA A 351 4.12 -14.56 5.61
CA ALA A 351 5.01 -15.51 6.30
C ALA A 351 4.31 -16.17 7.49
N ALA A 352 3.64 -15.37 8.35
CA ALA A 352 2.87 -15.86 9.49
C ALA A 352 1.74 -16.80 9.06
N GLY A 353 0.96 -16.43 8.04
CA GLY A 353 -0.12 -17.26 7.53
C GLY A 353 0.36 -18.57 6.89
N LEU A 354 1.56 -18.60 6.27
CA LEU A 354 2.13 -19.84 5.70
C LEU A 354 2.71 -20.75 6.77
N ASP A 355 3.10 -20.23 7.94
CA ASP A 355 3.58 -21.00 9.08
C ASP A 355 2.43 -21.76 9.74
N GLY A 356 1.25 -21.19 9.85
CA GLY A 356 0.04 -21.83 10.39
C GLY A 356 -0.54 -22.90 9.49
#